data_20c2af105564e54ea93dc3166e820410
#
_entry.id   20c2af105564e54ea93dc3166e820410
#
_cell.length_a   1.000
_cell.length_b   1.000
_cell.length_c   1.000
_cell.angle_alpha   90.00
_cell.angle_beta   90.00
_cell.angle_gamma   90.00
#
_symmetry.space_group_name_H-M   'P 1'
#
loop_
_entity.id
_entity.type
_entity.pdbx_description
1 polymer ?
#
loop_
_entity_poly.entity_id
_entity_poly.type
_entity_poly.pdbx_seq_one_letter_code
_entity_poly.pdbx_strand_id
1 'polypeptide(L)'
;MKLTVISGIYNEEYLLPFWLEHHRKIFDHGVIVDWHSTDRSLEIIREMCPTWEIRTTINSTFGADEIDQEFMSIEREFEGYKMVLNTTEFLISTQPIRELLVDSPNSNYSIQGLGAISSDVNTYPATLQEMVSRVERVNVTRRMYRSLFSYPDGKYGLGRHYPVHPITAEIPAYVLWFGFYPWNERAITRKLQISDRIPIHDRMRGYSYHHQWNRDEQERQKEIWTSESLACSEVKNLVSCLNNTMLL
;
A
#
# COMPACT_ATOMS: atom_id res chain seq x y z
N MET A 1 -13.36 -8.18 -17.14
CA MET A 1 -12.19 -7.43 -16.63
C MET A 1 -11.64 -8.10 -15.39
N LYS A 2 -10.36 -8.49 -15.38
CA LYS A 2 -9.67 -9.07 -14.21
C LYS A 2 -8.93 -7.97 -13.44
N LEU A 3 -8.87 -8.09 -12.13
CA LEU A 3 -8.13 -7.20 -11.24
C LEU A 3 -7.13 -8.03 -10.43
N THR A 4 -5.84 -7.70 -10.50
CA THR A 4 -4.76 -8.37 -9.76
C THR A 4 -4.05 -7.38 -8.86
N VAL A 5 -3.87 -7.72 -7.58
CA VAL A 5 -3.02 -6.97 -6.66
C VAL A 5 -1.70 -7.70 -6.45
N ILE A 6 -0.62 -6.95 -6.40
CA ILE A 6 0.72 -7.47 -6.11
C ILE A 6 1.24 -6.75 -4.86
N SER A 7 1.82 -7.48 -3.92
CA SER A 7 2.38 -6.89 -2.69
C SER A 7 3.65 -7.61 -2.26
N GLY A 8 4.63 -6.85 -1.79
CA GLY A 8 5.81 -7.40 -1.12
C GLY A 8 5.62 -7.38 0.38
N ILE A 9 6.04 -8.44 1.06
CA ILE A 9 5.95 -8.55 2.52
C ILE A 9 7.29 -8.94 3.17
N TYR A 10 7.52 -8.39 4.35
CA TYR A 10 8.53 -8.86 5.28
C TYR A 10 8.07 -8.64 6.71
N ASN A 11 7.66 -9.71 7.38
CA ASN A 11 7.12 -9.67 8.75
C ASN A 11 5.99 -8.64 8.92
N GLU A 12 4.90 -8.87 8.20
CA GLU A 12 3.76 -7.95 8.10
C GLU A 12 2.53 -8.40 8.89
N GLU A 13 2.63 -9.41 9.76
CA GLU A 13 1.48 -9.94 10.54
C GLU A 13 0.66 -8.85 11.25
N TYR A 14 1.23 -7.65 11.41
CA TYR A 14 0.62 -6.52 12.11
C TYR A 14 -0.60 -5.93 11.38
N LEU A 15 -0.49 -5.62 10.08
CA LEU A 15 -1.58 -5.04 9.29
C LEU A 15 -2.13 -5.98 8.21
N LEU A 16 -1.40 -7.04 7.92
CA LEU A 16 -1.72 -7.98 6.85
C LEU A 16 -3.14 -8.58 6.94
N PRO A 17 -3.68 -8.94 8.12
CA PRO A 17 -5.05 -9.45 8.21
C PRO A 17 -6.10 -8.46 7.67
N PHE A 18 -5.99 -7.17 8.03
CA PHE A 18 -6.90 -6.13 7.54
C PHE A 18 -6.71 -5.86 6.05
N TRP A 19 -5.46 -5.88 5.61
CA TRP A 19 -5.12 -5.67 4.21
C TRP A 19 -5.71 -6.77 3.31
N LEU A 20 -5.58 -8.03 3.72
CA LEU A 20 -6.15 -9.17 3.01
C LEU A 20 -7.69 -9.15 3.06
N GLU A 21 -8.29 -8.90 4.23
CA GLU A 21 -9.74 -8.79 4.39
C GLU A 21 -10.33 -7.77 3.41
N HIS A 22 -9.66 -6.62 3.25
CA HIS A 22 -10.09 -5.55 2.36
C HIS A 22 -9.89 -5.91 0.88
N HIS A 23 -8.67 -6.25 0.51
CA HIS A 23 -8.32 -6.36 -0.92
C HIS A 23 -8.86 -7.62 -1.60
N ARG A 24 -9.11 -8.71 -0.87
CA ARG A 24 -9.78 -9.90 -1.44
C ARG A 24 -11.21 -9.66 -1.90
N LYS A 25 -11.84 -8.57 -1.48
CA LYS A 25 -13.17 -8.14 -1.94
C LYS A 25 -13.11 -7.27 -3.20
N ILE A 26 -11.94 -6.69 -3.48
CA ILE A 26 -11.71 -5.78 -4.61
C ILE A 26 -11.06 -6.51 -5.79
N PHE A 27 -10.04 -7.30 -5.51
CA PHE A 27 -9.23 -7.98 -6.52
C PHE A 27 -9.60 -9.45 -6.67
N ASP A 28 -9.63 -9.93 -7.91
CA ASP A 28 -9.91 -11.34 -8.21
C ASP A 28 -8.74 -12.24 -7.82
N HIS A 29 -7.53 -11.68 -7.87
CA HIS A 29 -6.29 -12.42 -7.65
C HIS A 29 -5.27 -11.57 -6.90
N GLY A 30 -4.42 -12.22 -6.10
CA GLY A 30 -3.31 -11.59 -5.42
C GLY A 30 -2.02 -12.37 -5.61
N VAL A 31 -0.91 -11.65 -5.76
CA VAL A 31 0.44 -12.21 -5.74
C VAL A 31 1.20 -11.54 -4.60
N ILE A 32 1.63 -12.36 -3.65
CA ILE A 32 2.40 -11.89 -2.49
C ILE A 32 3.84 -12.35 -2.63
N VAL A 33 4.75 -11.38 -2.71
CA VAL A 33 6.20 -11.63 -2.78
C VAL A 33 6.77 -11.58 -1.37
N ASP A 34 7.13 -12.73 -0.84
CA ASP A 34 7.68 -12.87 0.51
C ASP A 34 9.20 -12.66 0.53
N TRP A 35 9.63 -11.73 1.34
CA TRP A 35 11.03 -11.39 1.60
C TRP A 35 11.65 -12.18 2.75
N HIS A 36 11.32 -13.48 2.85
CA HIS A 36 11.74 -14.39 3.91
C HIS A 36 11.20 -13.99 5.29
N SER A 37 9.90 -13.80 5.40
CA SER A 37 9.21 -13.55 6.66
C SER A 37 9.39 -14.70 7.64
N THR A 38 9.56 -14.33 8.91
CA THR A 38 9.75 -15.29 10.03
C THR A 38 8.63 -15.22 11.06
N ASP A 39 7.68 -14.31 10.88
CA ASP A 39 6.46 -14.16 11.66
C ASP A 39 5.31 -15.00 11.06
N ARG A 40 4.08 -14.75 11.49
CA ARG A 40 2.89 -15.47 11.00
C ARG A 40 2.35 -15.00 9.64
N SER A 41 3.05 -14.10 8.93
CA SER A 41 2.55 -13.53 7.67
C SER A 41 2.13 -14.60 6.65
N LEU A 42 2.96 -15.61 6.42
CA LEU A 42 2.65 -16.66 5.44
C LEU A 42 1.48 -17.56 5.86
N GLU A 43 1.33 -17.84 7.16
CA GLU A 43 0.20 -18.56 7.73
C GLU A 43 -1.10 -17.78 7.47
N ILE A 44 -1.12 -16.49 7.82
CA ILE A 44 -2.27 -15.60 7.66
C ILE A 44 -2.73 -15.54 6.19
N ILE A 45 -1.81 -15.46 5.22
CA ILE A 45 -2.17 -15.42 3.80
C ILE A 45 -2.84 -16.73 3.39
N ARG A 46 -2.28 -17.88 3.78
CA ARG A 46 -2.83 -19.19 3.42
C ARG A 46 -4.22 -19.41 4.01
N GLU A 47 -4.46 -18.89 5.21
CA GLU A 47 -5.77 -18.98 5.88
C GLU A 47 -6.82 -18.06 5.24
N MET A 48 -6.47 -16.79 4.97
CA MET A 48 -7.42 -15.78 4.53
C MET A 48 -7.62 -15.72 3.02
N CYS A 49 -6.59 -16.04 2.25
CA CYS A 49 -6.58 -15.95 0.78
C CYS A 49 -5.91 -17.20 0.17
N PRO A 50 -6.47 -18.42 0.37
CA PRO A 50 -5.83 -19.68 -0.03
C PRO A 50 -5.64 -19.83 -1.56
N THR A 51 -6.31 -19.01 -2.36
CA THR A 51 -6.18 -19.00 -3.82
C THR A 51 -5.16 -17.99 -4.35
N TRP A 52 -4.61 -17.13 -3.48
CA TRP A 52 -3.60 -16.17 -3.87
C TRP A 52 -2.24 -16.82 -3.95
N GLU A 53 -1.40 -16.34 -4.87
CA GLU A 53 -0.05 -16.84 -5.03
C GLU A 53 0.88 -16.27 -3.95
N ILE A 54 1.73 -17.13 -3.39
CA ILE A 54 2.86 -16.74 -2.54
C ILE A 54 4.12 -17.09 -3.29
N ARG A 55 4.97 -16.09 -3.51
CA ARG A 55 6.28 -16.24 -4.17
C ARG A 55 7.36 -15.81 -3.22
N THR A 56 8.49 -16.48 -3.22
CA THR A 56 9.69 -15.99 -2.55
C THR A 56 10.41 -15.04 -3.49
N THR A 57 10.86 -13.90 -2.96
CA THR A 57 11.65 -12.92 -3.75
C THR A 57 12.89 -13.57 -4.36
N ILE A 58 13.27 -13.11 -5.55
CA ILE A 58 14.52 -13.49 -6.21
C ILE A 58 15.71 -12.64 -5.74
N ASN A 59 15.46 -11.59 -4.98
CA ASN A 59 16.48 -10.63 -4.55
C ASN A 59 17.01 -10.96 -3.15
N SER A 60 18.31 -10.79 -2.95
CA SER A 60 18.97 -11.04 -1.65
C SER A 60 18.95 -9.83 -0.71
N THR A 61 18.72 -8.62 -1.24
CA THR A 61 18.72 -7.35 -0.50
C THR A 61 17.48 -6.54 -0.85
N PHE A 62 17.11 -5.61 0.03
CA PHE A 62 15.96 -4.73 -0.16
C PHE A 62 16.34 -3.52 -1.03
N GLY A 63 16.82 -3.77 -2.25
CA GLY A 63 17.21 -2.74 -3.21
C GLY A 63 15.98 -2.18 -3.93
N ALA A 64 15.91 -0.85 -4.06
CA ALA A 64 14.72 -0.18 -4.58
C ALA A 64 14.50 -0.50 -6.07
N ASP A 65 15.55 -0.46 -6.88
CA ASP A 65 15.47 -0.80 -8.31
C ASP A 65 15.14 -2.28 -8.52
N GLU A 66 15.76 -3.16 -7.75
CA GLU A 66 15.58 -4.62 -7.85
C GLU A 66 14.15 -5.03 -7.50
N ILE A 67 13.57 -4.42 -6.47
CA ILE A 67 12.17 -4.65 -6.07
C ILE A 67 11.22 -4.22 -7.19
N ASP A 68 11.42 -3.04 -7.75
CA ASP A 68 10.55 -2.53 -8.81
C ASP A 68 10.67 -3.37 -10.08
N GLN A 69 11.86 -3.87 -10.42
CA GLN A 69 12.07 -4.80 -11.54
C GLN A 69 11.37 -6.15 -11.31
N GLU A 70 11.45 -6.71 -10.12
CA GLU A 70 10.76 -7.94 -9.77
C GLU A 70 9.24 -7.78 -9.91
N PHE A 71 8.67 -6.71 -9.39
CA PHE A 71 7.22 -6.45 -9.54
C PHE A 71 6.81 -6.26 -11.00
N MET A 72 7.57 -5.49 -11.79
CA MET A 72 7.28 -5.34 -13.23
C MET A 72 7.40 -6.66 -13.99
N SER A 73 8.28 -7.58 -13.57
CA SER A 73 8.34 -8.92 -14.15
C SER A 73 7.06 -9.71 -13.87
N ILE A 74 6.57 -9.65 -12.61
CA ILE A 74 5.33 -10.31 -12.21
C ILE A 74 4.12 -9.70 -12.94
N GLU A 75 4.06 -8.38 -13.06
CA GLU A 75 2.97 -7.69 -13.76
C GLU A 75 2.76 -8.18 -15.19
N ARG A 76 3.85 -8.51 -15.91
CA ARG A 76 3.80 -9.01 -17.30
C ARG A 76 3.15 -10.38 -17.44
N GLU A 77 3.01 -11.12 -16.35
CA GLU A 77 2.39 -12.45 -16.36
C GLU A 77 0.86 -12.38 -16.33
N PHE A 78 0.30 -11.21 -15.97
CA PHE A 78 -1.15 -11.06 -15.77
C PHE A 78 -1.79 -10.12 -16.79
N GLU A 79 -2.91 -10.57 -17.33
CA GLU A 79 -3.80 -9.74 -18.14
C GLU A 79 -4.77 -8.94 -17.27
N GLY A 80 -5.35 -7.88 -17.82
CA GLY A 80 -6.29 -7.00 -17.14
C GLY A 80 -5.60 -5.97 -16.28
N TYR A 81 -6.31 -5.45 -15.29
CA TYR A 81 -5.81 -4.41 -14.41
C TYR A 81 -4.92 -4.95 -13.30
N LYS A 82 -3.84 -4.25 -13.05
CA LYS A 82 -2.85 -4.58 -12.01
C LYS A 82 -2.58 -3.37 -11.14
N MET A 83 -2.32 -3.61 -9.87
CA MET A 83 -1.91 -2.60 -8.92
C MET A 83 -0.91 -3.18 -7.92
N VAL A 84 0.20 -2.49 -7.69
CA VAL A 84 1.15 -2.86 -6.64
C VAL A 84 0.92 -1.98 -5.43
N LEU A 85 0.62 -2.62 -4.29
CA LEU A 85 0.36 -1.95 -3.00
C LEU A 85 1.24 -2.55 -1.91
N ASN A 86 1.70 -1.70 -1.00
CA ASN A 86 2.29 -2.17 0.25
C ASN A 86 1.19 -2.59 1.23
N THR A 87 1.50 -3.41 2.22
CA THR A 87 0.54 -3.88 3.24
C THR A 87 0.00 -2.78 4.16
N THR A 88 0.55 -1.58 4.08
CA THR A 88 0.03 -0.36 4.72
C THR A 88 -0.87 0.46 3.82
N GLU A 89 -1.10 0.08 2.58
CA GLU A 89 -1.81 0.85 1.57
C GLU A 89 -3.14 0.18 1.22
N PHE A 90 -4.23 0.90 1.43
CA PHE A 90 -5.60 0.42 1.23
C PHE A 90 -6.28 1.20 0.12
N LEU A 91 -6.63 0.54 -0.97
CA LEU A 91 -7.39 1.15 -2.08
C LEU A 91 -8.83 1.36 -1.63
N ILE A 92 -9.26 2.61 -1.59
CA ILE A 92 -10.63 2.99 -1.24
C ILE A 92 -11.27 3.82 -2.36
N SER A 93 -12.59 3.71 -2.54
CA SER A 93 -13.32 4.39 -3.62
C SER A 93 -14.76 4.67 -3.21
N THR A 94 -15.40 5.60 -3.90
CA THR A 94 -16.81 5.99 -3.62
C THR A 94 -17.83 4.93 -4.00
N GLN A 95 -17.45 3.99 -4.87
CA GLN A 95 -18.25 2.85 -5.36
C GLN A 95 -17.31 1.72 -5.76
N PRO A 96 -17.80 0.51 -6.06
CA PRO A 96 -16.94 -0.60 -6.47
C PRO A 96 -15.97 -0.17 -7.57
N ILE A 97 -14.67 -0.45 -7.38
CA ILE A 97 -13.63 0.05 -8.30
C ILE A 97 -13.87 -0.37 -9.75
N ARG A 98 -14.47 -1.56 -9.96
CA ARG A 98 -14.80 -2.07 -11.30
C ARG A 98 -15.75 -1.18 -12.08
N GLU A 99 -16.64 -0.47 -11.39
CA GLU A 99 -17.62 0.44 -12.01
C GLU A 99 -16.97 1.77 -12.41
N LEU A 100 -15.80 2.08 -11.86
CA LEU A 100 -15.03 3.27 -12.18
C LEU A 100 -14.06 3.08 -13.35
N LEU A 101 -13.78 1.83 -13.73
CA LEU A 101 -12.80 1.51 -14.77
C LEU A 101 -13.46 1.28 -16.12
N VAL A 102 -12.78 1.70 -17.19
CA VAL A 102 -13.16 1.30 -18.56
C VAL A 102 -12.54 -0.06 -18.89
N ASP A 103 -13.28 -0.93 -19.55
CA ASP A 103 -12.75 -2.23 -20.02
C ASP A 103 -11.99 -2.02 -21.33
N SER A 104 -10.80 -1.45 -21.23
CA SER A 104 -9.95 -1.12 -22.36
C SER A 104 -8.49 -1.48 -22.05
N PRO A 105 -7.75 -2.03 -23.02
CA PRO A 105 -6.31 -2.22 -22.88
C PRO A 105 -5.60 -0.86 -22.82
N ASN A 106 -4.40 -0.87 -22.22
CA ASN A 106 -3.54 0.30 -22.13
C ASN A 106 -4.18 1.51 -21.43
N SER A 107 -4.95 1.23 -20.38
CA SER A 107 -5.50 2.25 -19.49
C SER A 107 -4.65 2.39 -18.22
N ASN A 108 -4.59 3.60 -17.65
CA ASN A 108 -3.88 3.89 -16.41
C ASN A 108 -4.63 4.94 -15.59
N TYR A 109 -4.85 4.63 -14.33
CA TYR A 109 -5.44 5.52 -13.33
C TYR A 109 -4.40 5.80 -12.25
N SER A 110 -4.04 7.08 -12.10
CA SER A 110 -3.13 7.54 -11.05
C SER A 110 -3.93 7.87 -9.80
N ILE A 111 -3.79 7.06 -8.77
CA ILE A 111 -4.57 7.16 -7.54
C ILE A 111 -3.71 7.79 -6.45
N GLN A 112 -4.17 8.92 -5.89
CA GLN A 112 -3.46 9.65 -4.85
C GLN A 112 -3.43 8.87 -3.55
N GLY A 113 -2.26 8.83 -2.91
CA GLY A 113 -2.08 8.32 -1.55
C GLY A 113 -2.33 9.40 -0.50
N LEU A 114 -3.02 9.02 0.58
CA LEU A 114 -3.34 9.86 1.72
C LEU A 114 -2.87 9.17 2.99
N GLY A 115 -2.08 9.86 3.82
CA GLY A 115 -1.63 9.31 5.10
C GLY A 115 -2.74 9.35 6.15
N ALA A 116 -3.18 8.18 6.62
CA ALA A 116 -4.20 8.06 7.65
C ALA A 116 -3.69 8.55 9.01
N ILE A 117 -4.52 9.33 9.71
CA ILE A 117 -4.23 9.88 11.04
C ILE A 117 -5.45 9.71 11.93
N SER A 118 -5.20 9.27 13.15
CA SER A 118 -6.19 9.11 14.22
C SER A 118 -5.64 9.70 15.52
N SER A 119 -6.51 10.23 16.36
CA SER A 119 -6.19 10.63 17.73
C SER A 119 -5.93 9.43 18.64
N ASP A 120 -6.62 8.30 18.40
CA ASP A 120 -6.38 7.02 19.08
C ASP A 120 -5.26 6.24 18.37
N VAL A 121 -4.02 6.63 18.62
CA VAL A 121 -2.84 6.05 17.98
C VAL A 121 -2.35 4.76 18.63
N ASN A 122 -2.71 4.49 19.87
CA ASN A 122 -2.09 3.43 20.68
C ASN A 122 -2.88 2.11 20.62
N THR A 123 -4.19 2.17 20.42
CA THR A 123 -5.05 0.98 20.47
C THR A 123 -5.05 0.27 19.11
N TYR A 124 -4.64 -0.99 19.12
CA TYR A 124 -4.76 -1.84 17.94
C TYR A 124 -6.24 -2.11 17.65
N PRO A 125 -6.74 -1.82 16.45
CA PRO A 125 -8.14 -2.05 16.10
C PRO A 125 -8.46 -3.54 16.07
N ALA A 126 -9.66 -3.93 16.51
CA ALA A 126 -10.11 -5.31 16.49
C ALA A 126 -10.57 -5.73 15.08
N THR A 127 -11.04 -4.79 14.27
CA THR A 127 -11.57 -5.03 12.92
C THR A 127 -11.08 -3.98 11.93
N LEU A 128 -11.13 -4.32 10.63
CA LEU A 128 -10.89 -3.35 9.56
C LEU A 128 -11.83 -2.14 9.65
N GLN A 129 -13.09 -2.39 9.95
CA GLN A 129 -14.12 -1.36 10.09
C GLN A 129 -13.76 -0.36 11.20
N GLU A 130 -13.33 -0.86 12.35
CA GLU A 130 -12.87 -0.04 13.45
C GLU A 130 -11.62 0.76 13.06
N MET A 131 -10.65 0.14 12.37
CA MET A 131 -9.45 0.82 11.89
C MET A 131 -9.79 2.00 10.97
N VAL A 132 -10.69 1.80 10.02
CA VAL A 132 -11.10 2.83 9.06
C VAL A 132 -11.96 3.91 9.73
N SER A 133 -12.88 3.55 10.63
CA SER A 133 -13.76 4.52 11.32
C SER A 133 -13.02 5.49 12.24
N ARG A 134 -11.83 5.12 12.70
CA ARG A 134 -10.97 5.97 13.53
C ARG A 134 -10.12 6.96 12.74
N VAL A 135 -10.17 6.93 11.40
CA VAL A 135 -9.43 7.90 10.57
C VAL A 135 -10.17 9.23 10.57
N GLU A 136 -9.65 10.20 11.31
CA GLU A 136 -10.25 11.53 11.49
C GLU A 136 -9.64 12.56 10.54
N ARG A 137 -8.38 12.40 10.23
CA ARG A 137 -7.59 13.32 9.43
C ARG A 137 -6.71 12.55 8.45
N VAL A 138 -6.26 13.24 7.40
CA VAL A 138 -5.31 12.68 6.44
C VAL A 138 -4.21 13.69 6.10
N ASN A 139 -3.01 13.21 5.91
CA ASN A 139 -1.93 14.00 5.33
C ASN A 139 -1.98 13.90 3.81
N VAL A 140 -2.02 15.05 3.12
CA VAL A 140 -2.09 15.18 1.67
C VAL A 140 -0.82 15.80 1.06
N THR A 141 0.14 16.22 1.89
CA THR A 141 1.29 17.04 1.46
C THR A 141 2.32 16.23 0.69
N ARG A 142 2.45 14.95 0.97
CA ARG A 142 3.35 14.07 0.22
C ARG A 142 2.60 13.50 -0.98
N ARG A 143 3.11 13.81 -2.17
CA ARG A 143 2.59 13.30 -3.43
C ARG A 143 2.96 11.82 -3.58
N MET A 144 2.21 10.96 -2.90
CA MET A 144 2.25 9.52 -3.10
C MET A 144 1.15 9.15 -4.09
N TYR A 145 1.50 8.44 -5.13
CA TYR A 145 0.56 7.93 -6.11
C TYR A 145 0.80 6.44 -6.30
N ARG A 146 -0.27 5.73 -6.63
CA ARG A 146 -0.23 4.35 -7.10
C ARG A 146 -0.98 4.25 -8.42
N SER A 147 -0.45 3.45 -9.32
CA SER A 147 -1.09 3.20 -10.60
C SER A 147 -1.96 1.95 -10.54
N LEU A 148 -3.20 2.07 -11.00
CA LEU A 148 -4.07 0.96 -11.36
C LEU A 148 -4.16 0.93 -12.89
N PHE A 149 -3.59 -0.06 -13.55
CA PHE A 149 -3.34 -0.03 -14.99
C PHE A 149 -3.55 -1.38 -15.67
N SER A 150 -3.82 -1.35 -16.98
CA SER A 150 -3.96 -2.52 -17.85
C SER A 150 -2.82 -2.65 -18.88
N TYR A 151 -1.77 -1.86 -18.79
CA TYR A 151 -0.51 -2.05 -19.54
C TYR A 151 0.19 -3.35 -19.13
N PRO A 152 1.11 -3.91 -19.94
CA PRO A 152 1.89 -5.09 -19.56
C PRO A 152 2.61 -4.93 -18.20
N ASP A 153 3.25 -3.78 -17.98
CA ASP A 153 3.88 -3.42 -16.71
C ASP A 153 3.72 -1.91 -16.40
N GLY A 154 4.06 -1.51 -15.19
CA GLY A 154 3.89 -0.14 -14.72
C GLY A 154 4.94 0.85 -15.23
N LYS A 155 6.12 0.39 -15.64
CA LYS A 155 7.27 1.25 -16.05
C LYS A 155 7.55 2.41 -15.11
N TYR A 156 7.34 2.23 -13.81
CA TYR A 156 7.47 3.31 -12.84
C TYR A 156 8.92 3.66 -12.54
N GLY A 157 9.11 4.87 -11.99
CA GLY A 157 10.32 5.22 -11.27
C GLY A 157 10.33 4.60 -9.87
N LEU A 158 11.40 4.86 -9.14
CA LEU A 158 11.65 4.30 -7.81
C LEU A 158 10.45 4.43 -6.85
N GLY A 159 10.13 3.31 -6.21
CA GLY A 159 9.07 3.23 -5.22
C GLY A 159 7.66 3.25 -5.82
N ARG A 160 7.52 3.18 -7.12
CA ARG A 160 6.23 3.10 -7.83
C ARG A 160 5.31 4.31 -7.60
N HIS A 161 5.88 5.47 -7.29
CA HIS A 161 5.10 6.66 -6.90
C HIS A 161 4.62 7.50 -8.08
N TYR A 162 5.22 7.34 -9.25
CA TYR A 162 4.92 8.17 -10.41
C TYR A 162 4.61 7.29 -11.62
N PRO A 163 3.39 7.39 -12.17
CA PRO A 163 3.05 6.66 -13.38
C PRO A 163 3.83 7.23 -14.57
N VAL A 164 4.38 6.36 -15.40
CA VAL A 164 4.99 6.74 -16.68
C VAL A 164 3.99 6.66 -17.82
N HIS A 165 3.00 5.77 -17.70
CA HIS A 165 1.93 5.67 -18.71
C HIS A 165 0.99 6.87 -18.64
N PRO A 166 0.45 7.31 -19.80
CA PRO A 166 -0.57 8.36 -19.84
C PRO A 166 -1.74 8.05 -18.93
N ILE A 167 -2.22 9.05 -18.20
CA ILE A 167 -3.39 8.90 -17.33
C ILE A 167 -4.64 8.90 -18.21
N THR A 168 -5.46 7.85 -18.08
CA THR A 168 -6.69 7.68 -18.85
C THR A 168 -7.78 8.64 -18.35
N ALA A 169 -7.99 8.66 -17.03
CA ALA A 169 -8.95 9.54 -16.36
C ALA A 169 -8.64 9.63 -14.87
N GLU A 170 -9.20 10.64 -14.20
CA GLU A 170 -9.28 10.68 -12.75
C GLU A 170 -10.51 9.92 -12.28
N ILE A 171 -10.39 9.17 -11.20
CA ILE A 171 -11.49 8.43 -10.59
C ILE A 171 -11.61 8.83 -9.10
N PRO A 172 -12.80 8.77 -8.50
CA PRO A 172 -13.01 9.09 -7.11
C PRO A 172 -12.55 7.95 -6.19
N ALA A 173 -11.25 7.76 -6.14
CA ALA A 173 -10.56 6.74 -5.36
C ALA A 173 -9.28 7.30 -4.74
N TYR A 174 -8.85 6.69 -3.63
CA TYR A 174 -7.62 7.03 -2.92
C TYR A 174 -6.89 5.75 -2.48
N VAL A 175 -5.60 5.87 -2.22
CA VAL A 175 -4.84 4.87 -1.46
C VAL A 175 -4.63 5.42 -0.05
N LEU A 176 -5.34 4.88 0.93
CA LEU A 176 -5.21 5.26 2.32
C LEU A 176 -3.99 4.55 2.91
N TRP A 177 -3.00 5.31 3.36
CA TRP A 177 -1.74 4.78 3.89
C TRP A 177 -1.70 4.80 5.42
N PHE A 178 -1.59 3.63 6.02
CA PHE A 178 -1.50 3.40 7.46
C PHE A 178 -0.06 3.31 7.95
N GLY A 179 0.78 4.25 7.57
CA GLY A 179 2.19 4.24 7.93
C GLY A 179 2.49 4.67 9.37
N PHE A 180 1.63 5.52 9.96
CA PHE A 180 1.75 6.02 11.31
C PHE A 180 0.50 5.79 12.18
N TYR A 181 -0.40 4.93 11.72
CA TYR A 181 -1.58 4.53 12.46
C TYR A 181 -1.93 3.07 12.15
N PRO A 182 -2.27 2.24 13.15
CA PRO A 182 -2.04 2.48 14.58
C PRO A 182 -0.54 2.64 14.90
N TRP A 183 -0.20 3.42 15.93
CA TRP A 183 1.20 3.70 16.28
C TRP A 183 1.55 3.16 17.66
N ASN A 184 2.14 2.01 17.73
CA ASN A 184 2.57 1.32 18.95
C ASN A 184 3.90 0.58 18.69
N GLU A 185 4.41 -0.13 19.69
CA GLU A 185 5.68 -0.86 19.59
C GLU A 185 5.75 -1.82 18.40
N ARG A 186 4.65 -2.48 18.05
CA ARG A 186 4.62 -3.39 16.89
C ARG A 186 4.80 -2.63 15.58
N ALA A 187 4.13 -1.48 15.43
CA ALA A 187 4.26 -0.63 14.25
C ALA A 187 5.69 -0.07 14.10
N ILE A 188 6.29 0.36 15.21
CA ILE A 188 7.66 0.89 15.24
C ILE A 188 8.66 -0.21 14.87
N THR A 189 8.58 -1.38 15.52
CA THR A 189 9.44 -2.53 15.21
C THR A 189 9.35 -2.91 13.73
N ARG A 190 8.13 -2.99 13.20
CA ARG A 190 7.87 -3.25 11.78
C ARG A 190 8.58 -2.26 10.87
N LYS A 191 8.58 -0.97 11.18
CA LYS A 191 9.28 0.04 10.37
C LYS A 191 10.81 -0.05 10.46
N LEU A 192 11.34 -0.36 11.63
CA LEU A 192 12.78 -0.39 11.86
C LEU A 192 13.48 -1.62 11.27
N GLN A 193 12.77 -2.74 11.10
CA GLN A 193 13.35 -4.02 10.66
C GLN A 193 13.92 -4.02 9.23
N ILE A 194 13.51 -3.08 8.38
CA ILE A 194 13.94 -3.01 6.97
C ILE A 194 15.34 -2.39 6.84
N SER A 195 15.73 -1.52 7.77
CA SER A 195 16.96 -0.73 7.67
C SER A 195 18.18 -1.58 7.28
N ASP A 196 18.42 -2.66 8.01
CA ASP A 196 19.64 -3.47 7.81
C ASP A 196 19.68 -4.25 6.49
N ARG A 197 18.55 -4.33 5.80
CA ARG A 197 18.40 -5.03 4.53
C ARG A 197 18.62 -4.14 3.31
N ILE A 198 18.70 -2.81 3.51
CA ILE A 198 18.93 -1.85 2.42
C ILE A 198 20.38 -1.95 1.97
N PRO A 199 20.65 -2.20 0.68
CA PRO A 199 22.01 -2.35 0.18
C PRO A 199 22.78 -1.03 0.26
N ILE A 200 24.11 -1.15 0.39
CA ILE A 200 25.00 0.01 0.56
C ILE A 200 24.88 1.02 -0.59
N HIS A 201 24.71 0.54 -1.82
CA HIS A 201 24.59 1.41 -2.98
C HIS A 201 23.33 2.28 -2.94
N ASP A 202 22.20 1.77 -2.42
CA ASP A 202 20.98 2.54 -2.23
C ASP A 202 21.14 3.59 -1.13
N ARG A 203 21.80 3.22 -0.02
CA ARG A 203 22.15 4.18 1.05
C ARG A 203 22.99 5.32 0.51
N MET A 204 24.01 5.04 -0.30
CA MET A 204 24.90 6.05 -0.91
C MET A 204 24.14 6.97 -1.89
N ARG A 205 23.10 6.48 -2.56
CA ARG A 205 22.25 7.26 -3.47
C ARG A 205 21.12 8.00 -2.76
N GLY A 206 20.94 7.80 -1.46
CA GLY A 206 19.83 8.34 -0.68
C GLY A 206 18.48 7.67 -0.99
N TYR A 207 18.49 6.48 -1.60
CA TYR A 207 17.28 5.71 -1.85
C TYR A 207 16.78 5.07 -0.56
N SER A 208 15.48 4.87 -0.46
CA SER A 208 14.86 4.24 0.71
C SER A 208 15.24 4.92 2.05
N TYR A 209 15.59 6.22 2.03
CA TYR A 209 16.10 6.95 3.20
C TYR A 209 15.15 6.89 4.40
N HIS A 210 13.83 6.87 4.17
CA HIS A 210 12.80 6.81 5.20
C HIS A 210 12.76 5.45 5.93
N HIS A 211 13.33 4.39 5.36
CA HIS A 211 13.53 3.11 6.02
C HIS A 211 14.80 3.07 6.89
N GLN A 212 15.67 4.08 6.78
CA GLN A 212 16.89 4.20 7.57
C GLN A 212 16.70 5.08 8.82
N TRP A 213 15.51 5.64 9.00
CA TRP A 213 15.19 6.44 10.18
C TRP A 213 15.19 5.58 11.44
N ASN A 214 15.84 6.09 12.50
CA ASN A 214 15.74 5.52 13.83
C ASN A 214 14.37 5.85 14.47
N ARG A 215 14.15 5.38 15.69
CA ARG A 215 12.91 5.60 16.44
C ARG A 215 12.56 7.09 16.58
N ASP A 216 13.52 7.90 17.00
CA ASP A 216 13.28 9.33 17.26
C ASP A 216 12.90 10.07 15.98
N GLU A 217 13.54 9.72 14.86
CA GLU A 217 13.19 10.28 13.56
C GLU A 217 11.81 9.80 13.09
N GLN A 218 11.43 8.55 13.34
CA GLN A 218 10.08 8.05 13.03
C GLN A 218 9.00 8.81 13.82
N GLU A 219 9.22 9.07 15.13
CA GLU A 219 8.31 9.87 15.95
C GLU A 219 8.22 11.31 15.44
N ARG A 220 9.35 11.94 15.15
CA ARG A 220 9.39 13.29 14.58
C ARG A 220 8.63 13.39 13.26
N GLN A 221 8.79 12.41 12.37
CA GLN A 221 8.10 12.39 11.10
C GLN A 221 6.59 12.18 11.28
N LYS A 222 6.16 11.35 12.22
CA LYS A 222 4.75 11.19 12.57
C LYS A 222 4.15 12.52 13.05
N GLU A 223 4.85 13.26 13.92
CA GLU A 223 4.40 14.57 14.41
C GLU A 223 4.25 15.58 13.26
N ILE A 224 5.23 15.65 12.34
CA ILE A 224 5.15 16.49 11.14
C ILE A 224 3.93 16.11 10.31
N TRP A 225 3.74 14.83 10.02
CA TRP A 225 2.60 14.36 9.23
C TRP A 225 1.25 14.71 9.88
N THR A 226 1.18 14.62 11.21
CA THR A 226 -0.02 14.98 11.98
C THR A 226 -0.29 16.47 11.91
N SER A 227 0.73 17.31 12.08
CA SER A 227 0.58 18.77 12.06
C SER A 227 0.15 19.32 10.68
N GLU A 228 0.56 18.66 9.61
CA GLU A 228 0.25 19.05 8.22
C GLU A 228 -1.03 18.39 7.68
N SER A 229 -1.82 17.75 8.53
CA SER A 229 -3.00 16.99 8.10
C SER A 229 -4.26 17.85 7.99
N LEU A 230 -5.19 17.43 7.13
CA LEU A 230 -6.52 18.00 6.94
C LEU A 230 -7.57 17.06 7.56
N ALA A 231 -8.73 17.62 7.94
CA ALA A 231 -9.87 16.77 8.29
C ALA A 231 -10.38 16.00 7.06
N CYS A 232 -10.86 14.78 7.26
CA CYS A 232 -11.35 13.96 6.14
C CYS A 232 -12.45 14.65 5.32
N SER A 233 -13.26 15.50 5.96
CA SER A 233 -14.32 16.28 5.29
C SER A 233 -13.80 17.37 4.35
N GLU A 234 -12.55 17.78 4.49
CA GLU A 234 -11.91 18.80 3.64
C GLU A 234 -11.34 18.20 2.34
N VAL A 235 -11.26 16.88 2.24
CA VAL A 235 -10.74 16.18 1.06
C VAL A 235 -11.91 15.66 0.22
N LYS A 236 -11.96 16.07 -1.04
CA LYS A 236 -13.04 15.74 -1.98
C LYS A 236 -13.30 14.23 -2.01
N ASN A 237 -14.55 13.82 -1.89
CA ASN A 237 -15.00 12.44 -1.95
C ASN A 237 -14.43 11.48 -0.86
N LEU A 238 -13.53 11.91 0.01
CA LEU A 238 -12.87 10.99 0.96
C LEU A 238 -13.85 10.37 1.94
N VAL A 239 -14.77 11.16 2.50
CA VAL A 239 -15.79 10.64 3.44
C VAL A 239 -16.64 9.56 2.76
N SER A 240 -17.01 9.78 1.48
CA SER A 240 -17.75 8.77 0.70
C SER A 240 -16.93 7.50 0.47
N CYS A 241 -15.63 7.63 0.20
CA CYS A 241 -14.73 6.47 0.07
C CYS A 241 -14.61 5.68 1.38
N LEU A 242 -14.44 6.37 2.52
CA LEU A 242 -14.37 5.73 3.83
C LEU A 242 -15.67 5.00 4.17
N ASN A 243 -16.83 5.64 3.93
CA ASN A 243 -18.13 5.02 4.16
C ASN A 243 -18.35 3.79 3.29
N ASN A 244 -18.01 3.85 2.00
CA ASN A 244 -18.11 2.68 1.12
C ASN A 244 -17.21 1.53 1.58
N THR A 245 -16.00 1.84 2.06
CA THR A 245 -15.08 0.83 2.61
C THR A 245 -15.67 0.11 3.84
N MET A 246 -16.43 0.83 4.66
CA MET A 246 -17.10 0.25 5.83
C MET A 246 -18.30 -0.63 5.48
N LEU A 247 -18.83 -0.52 4.26
CA LEU A 247 -19.95 -1.33 3.77
C LEU A 247 -19.53 -2.62 3.06
N LEU A 248 -18.26 -2.70 2.65
CA LEU A 248 -17.64 -3.89 2.07
C LEU A 248 -17.31 -4.94 3.14
#